data_65a212776a55955a8a6de21cacb1483e
#
_entry.id   65a212776a55955a8a6de21cacb1483e
#
_cell.length_a   1.000
_cell.length_b   1.000
_cell.length_c   1.000
_cell.angle_alpha   90.00
_cell.angle_beta   90.00
_cell.angle_gamma   90.00
#
_symmetry.space_group_name_H-M   'P 1'
#
loop_
_entity.id
_entity.type
_entity.pdbx_description
1 polymer ?
#
loop_
_entity_poly.entity_id
_entity_poly.type
_entity_poly.pdbx_seq_one_letter_code
_entity_poly.pdbx_strand_id
1 'polypeptide(L)'
;MGDTHSAAGKNHEYATLSQGASDGKILFTWASGNLLILIGDIEVLLVYEFLMHKDEERVIELEFLRATENAALHSSHWMGRGDKEAADFAACDAIRGMFDLMDIRGEIVIGEGIKDEAPGLFIGEKVGTWAEGSPRFDVALDPVDGTTNVSKGMPNSISCIAAAIPEDGEDCALQEIPAFYMNKLSYPEVVRQAWIKDPSLPISVDAPISEVIKVSAKLLGKNVRDITVMVLDRPRNEYIIEQVRSLGSKLRMIADGDITAAMAPSLPSTDVDLYAGIGGAPEAVLSAAGLRCLGGGQQAKIWPADEAEKQQLIKDGWGDQLDRIYRSKDLAAGNNILFCATGISASPLLQGVHIDGKTAVTHSVLMRIKSKTVRFVEAHHDLRTKTIRLRSTKEETRM
;
A
#
# COMPACT_ATOMS: atom_id res chain seq x y z
N MET A 1 67.24 -0.16 17.66
CA MET A 1 66.87 0.06 19.06
C MET A 1 65.62 0.97 19.03
N GLY A 2 64.53 0.43 19.19
CA GLY A 2 63.51 0.46 20.22
C GLY A 2 62.58 1.62 19.93
N ASP A 3 61.34 1.60 19.97
CA ASP A 3 60.39 0.88 20.81
C ASP A 3 59.03 0.74 20.13
N THR A 4 58.49 -0.41 20.33
CA THR A 4 57.10 -0.78 20.03
C THR A 4 56.17 -0.23 21.11
N HIS A 5 55.14 0.48 20.77
CA HIS A 5 53.94 0.57 21.60
C HIS A 5 52.74 -0.08 20.88
N SER A 6 52.42 -1.22 21.44
CA SER A 6 51.18 -1.94 21.26
C SER A 6 50.01 -1.11 21.82
N ALA A 7 48.99 -0.90 21.02
CA ALA A 7 47.65 -0.65 21.51
C ALA A 7 46.68 -1.60 20.80
N ALA A 8 46.19 -2.53 21.58
CA ALA A 8 45.14 -3.49 21.19
C ALA A 8 43.82 -2.78 21.01
N GLY A 9 43.06 -3.23 20.03
CA GLY A 9 41.60 -3.10 20.06
C GLY A 9 40.94 -2.55 18.83
N LYS A 10 40.39 -3.43 18.09
CA LYS A 10 39.29 -3.43 17.13
C LYS A 10 39.72 -3.90 15.73
N ASN A 11 39.31 -5.10 15.42
CA ASN A 11 39.46 -5.73 14.09
C ASN A 11 38.78 -4.87 13.02
N HIS A 12 39.59 -4.18 12.24
CA HIS A 12 39.16 -3.63 10.94
C HIS A 12 39.94 -4.42 9.88
N GLU A 13 39.22 -5.21 9.09
CA GLU A 13 39.76 -5.82 7.88
C GLU A 13 40.07 -4.72 6.87
N TYR A 14 41.34 -4.52 6.56
CA TYR A 14 41.78 -3.64 5.49
C TYR A 14 42.18 -4.48 4.29
N ALA A 15 41.47 -4.31 3.15
CA ALA A 15 41.91 -4.83 1.87
C ALA A 15 42.66 -3.72 1.12
N THR A 16 43.96 -3.91 0.88
CA THR A 16 44.77 -2.96 0.12
C THR A 16 44.95 -3.51 -1.28
N LEU A 17 44.44 -2.84 -2.29
CA LEU A 17 44.73 -3.12 -3.70
C LEU A 17 45.64 -2.01 -4.23
N SER A 18 46.90 -2.34 -4.53
CA SER A 18 47.85 -1.42 -5.16
C SER A 18 47.96 -1.70 -6.65
N GLN A 19 47.60 -0.74 -7.51
CA GLN A 19 48.04 -0.71 -8.90
C GLN A 19 49.08 0.38 -9.08
N GLY A 20 50.28 0.00 -9.50
CA GLY A 20 51.40 0.90 -9.69
C GLY A 20 51.23 1.72 -10.98
N ALA A 21 51.32 3.05 -10.81
CA ALA A 21 51.71 3.98 -11.87
C ALA A 21 52.77 4.93 -11.28
N SER A 22 53.80 5.16 -12.04
CA SER A 22 54.93 6.05 -11.66
C SER A 22 54.40 7.47 -11.36
N ASP A 23 54.81 8.00 -10.21
CA ASP A 23 54.72 9.40 -9.74
C ASP A 23 53.38 9.91 -9.16
N GLY A 24 52.48 9.05 -8.78
CA GLY A 24 51.32 9.41 -7.96
C GLY A 24 50.73 8.16 -7.31
N LYS A 25 50.97 7.97 -6.01
CA LYS A 25 50.39 6.84 -5.29
C LYS A 25 48.89 7.11 -5.07
N ILE A 26 48.05 6.30 -5.73
CA ILE A 26 46.61 6.23 -5.39
C ILE A 26 46.46 5.06 -4.42
N LEU A 27 46.06 5.33 -3.21
CA LEU A 27 45.77 4.32 -2.19
C LEU A 27 44.24 4.24 -2.04
N PHE A 28 43.72 3.02 -2.13
CA PHE A 28 42.33 2.72 -1.83
C PHE A 28 42.26 2.01 -0.48
N THR A 29 41.58 2.57 0.48
CA THR A 29 41.32 1.89 1.76
C THR A 29 39.79 1.84 2.03
N TRP A 30 39.33 0.69 2.50
CA TRP A 30 37.98 0.51 2.99
C TRP A 30 37.97 0.57 4.52
N ALA A 31 37.22 1.48 5.08
CA ALA A 31 36.95 1.52 6.50
C ALA A 31 35.50 1.90 6.74
N SER A 32 34.79 1.08 7.51
CA SER A 32 33.41 1.35 7.95
C SER A 32 32.43 1.63 6.80
N GLY A 33 32.52 0.89 5.67
CA GLY A 33 31.61 1.06 4.53
C GLY A 33 31.95 2.22 3.59
N ASN A 34 33.06 2.94 3.82
CA ASN A 34 33.51 4.07 3.01
C ASN A 34 34.78 3.74 2.24
N LEU A 35 34.84 4.13 0.97
CA LEU A 35 36.03 4.05 0.15
C LEU A 35 36.81 5.36 0.29
N LEU A 36 37.98 5.29 0.88
CA LEU A 36 38.92 6.42 0.96
C LEU A 36 39.89 6.36 -0.22
N ILE A 37 39.94 7.39 -1.04
CA ILE A 37 40.88 7.53 -2.15
C ILE A 37 41.89 8.62 -1.77
N LEU A 38 43.17 8.24 -1.63
CA LEU A 38 44.26 9.15 -1.45
C LEU A 38 44.96 9.42 -2.79
N ILE A 39 44.94 10.66 -3.25
CA ILE A 39 45.67 11.11 -4.44
C ILE A 39 46.74 12.13 -3.98
N GLY A 40 47.97 11.67 -3.86
CA GLY A 40 49.06 12.51 -3.32
C GLY A 40 48.82 12.87 -1.86
N ASP A 41 49.06 14.14 -1.48
CA ASP A 41 48.84 14.64 -0.12
C ASP A 41 47.41 15.19 0.11
N ILE A 42 46.47 14.93 -0.80
CA ILE A 42 45.09 15.38 -0.68
C ILE A 42 44.23 14.18 -0.30
N GLU A 43 43.66 14.19 0.89
CA GLU A 43 42.62 13.27 1.30
C GLU A 43 41.32 13.67 0.56
N VAL A 44 40.94 12.92 -0.46
CA VAL A 44 39.61 13.02 -1.07
C VAL A 44 38.75 11.97 -0.41
N LEU A 45 38.03 12.37 0.63
CA LEU A 45 36.94 11.57 1.17
C LEU A 45 35.78 11.60 0.15
N LEU A 46 35.88 10.74 -0.86
CA LEU A 46 34.69 10.41 -1.66
C LEU A 46 33.81 9.51 -0.77
N VAL A 47 32.85 10.14 -0.10
CA VAL A 47 31.81 9.44 0.59
C VAL A 47 31.06 8.61 -0.48
N TYR A 48 31.42 7.33 -0.56
CA TYR A 48 30.76 6.36 -1.43
C TYR A 48 29.37 5.99 -0.87
N GLU A 49 28.87 6.78 0.11
CA GLU A 49 27.45 6.73 0.53
C GLU A 49 26.49 6.94 -0.62
N PHE A 50 26.95 7.56 -1.72
CA PHE A 50 26.09 7.87 -2.86
C PHE A 50 25.85 6.68 -3.82
N LEU A 51 26.61 5.58 -3.72
CA LEU A 51 26.52 4.46 -4.68
C LEU A 51 26.01 3.14 -4.09
N MET A 52 25.86 3.05 -2.78
CA MET A 52 25.36 1.85 -2.10
C MET A 52 24.30 2.20 -1.05
N HIS A 53 23.52 3.24 -1.25
CA HIS A 53 22.19 3.22 -0.65
C HIS A 53 21.46 2.05 -1.32
N LYS A 54 21.62 0.89 -0.69
CA LYS A 54 20.78 -0.27 -0.97
C LYS A 54 19.37 0.25 -0.78
N ASP A 55 18.66 0.45 -1.88
CA ASP A 55 17.27 0.85 -1.82
C ASP A 55 16.54 -0.34 -1.20
N GLU A 56 16.37 -0.30 0.10
CA GLU A 56 15.87 -1.41 0.92
C GLU A 56 14.51 -1.87 0.42
N GLU A 57 13.69 -0.93 -0.05
CA GLU A 57 12.41 -1.25 -0.68
C GLU A 57 12.58 -2.15 -1.92
N ARG A 58 13.62 -1.92 -2.75
CA ARG A 58 13.82 -2.72 -3.97
C ARG A 58 14.14 -4.18 -3.71
N VAL A 59 14.75 -4.47 -2.58
CA VAL A 59 15.10 -5.86 -2.23
C VAL A 59 13.87 -6.62 -1.75
N ILE A 60 12.98 -5.91 -1.03
CA ILE A 60 11.87 -6.55 -0.32
C ILE A 60 10.52 -6.46 -1.05
N GLU A 61 10.44 -5.59 -2.10
CA GLU A 61 9.17 -5.33 -2.81
C GLU A 61 8.49 -6.59 -3.35
N LEU A 62 9.27 -7.57 -3.80
CA LEU A 62 8.75 -8.83 -4.31
C LEU A 62 8.27 -9.79 -3.21
N GLU A 63 8.77 -9.66 -1.99
CA GLU A 63 8.30 -10.47 -0.87
C GLU A 63 6.90 -10.04 -0.44
N PHE A 64 6.63 -8.71 -0.41
CA PHE A 64 5.27 -8.22 -0.19
C PHE A 64 4.31 -8.66 -1.30
N LEU A 65 4.76 -8.65 -2.56
CA LEU A 65 3.96 -9.15 -3.68
C LEU A 65 3.63 -10.63 -3.52
N ARG A 66 4.60 -11.46 -3.15
CA ARG A 66 4.39 -12.89 -2.88
C ARG A 66 3.40 -13.14 -1.74
N ALA A 67 3.37 -12.26 -0.74
CA ALA A 67 2.40 -12.36 0.35
C ALA A 67 0.96 -12.17 -0.18
N THR A 68 0.72 -11.15 -1.02
CA THR A 68 -0.60 -10.94 -1.63
C THR A 68 -0.96 -12.02 -2.64
N GLU A 69 0.00 -12.57 -3.41
CA GLU A 69 -0.23 -13.71 -4.30
C GLU A 69 -0.68 -14.96 -3.52
N ASN A 70 0.02 -15.28 -2.43
CA ASN A 70 -0.32 -16.45 -1.61
C ASN A 70 -1.69 -16.28 -0.94
N ALA A 71 -2.01 -15.07 -0.46
CA ALA A 71 -3.32 -14.76 0.08
C ALA A 71 -4.43 -14.93 -0.97
N ALA A 72 -4.24 -14.38 -2.16
CA ALA A 72 -5.21 -14.48 -3.25
C ALA A 72 -5.42 -15.94 -3.70
N LEU A 73 -4.35 -16.71 -3.85
CA LEU A 73 -4.44 -18.12 -4.18
C LEU A 73 -5.22 -18.88 -3.11
N HIS A 74 -4.91 -18.67 -1.82
CA HIS A 74 -5.52 -19.42 -0.73
C HIS A 74 -6.97 -19.05 -0.50
N SER A 75 -7.31 -17.75 -0.53
CA SER A 75 -8.69 -17.27 -0.40
C SER A 75 -9.57 -17.57 -1.62
N SER A 76 -8.98 -17.72 -2.82
CA SER A 76 -9.74 -18.04 -4.04
C SER A 76 -10.51 -19.36 -3.95
N HIS A 77 -10.07 -20.30 -3.12
CA HIS A 77 -10.80 -21.54 -2.86
C HIS A 77 -12.19 -21.32 -2.21
N TRP A 78 -12.39 -20.13 -1.62
CA TRP A 78 -13.63 -19.76 -0.94
C TRP A 78 -14.61 -19.01 -1.85
N MET A 79 -14.24 -18.77 -3.11
CA MET A 79 -15.11 -18.09 -4.08
C MET A 79 -16.46 -18.78 -4.23
N GLY A 80 -17.54 -18.06 -3.95
CA GLY A 80 -18.91 -18.54 -4.08
C GLY A 80 -19.36 -19.56 -3.04
N ARG A 81 -18.60 -19.77 -1.96
CA ARG A 81 -18.94 -20.76 -0.93
C ARG A 81 -19.77 -20.23 0.22
N GLY A 82 -20.07 -18.93 0.25
CA GLY A 82 -20.93 -18.32 1.26
C GLY A 82 -20.25 -18.03 2.61
N ASP A 83 -18.98 -18.39 2.77
CA ASP A 83 -18.23 -18.25 4.01
C ASP A 83 -17.18 -17.14 3.89
N LYS A 84 -17.48 -15.97 4.47
CA LYS A 84 -16.61 -14.80 4.46
C LYS A 84 -15.43 -14.97 5.41
N GLU A 85 -15.71 -15.48 6.59
CA GLU A 85 -14.71 -15.60 7.66
C GLU A 85 -13.64 -16.60 7.28
N ALA A 86 -14.03 -17.72 6.65
CA ALA A 86 -13.06 -18.69 6.15
C ALA A 86 -12.20 -18.14 5.00
N ALA A 87 -12.76 -17.30 4.12
CA ALA A 87 -11.98 -16.65 3.06
C ALA A 87 -10.95 -15.68 3.64
N ASP A 88 -11.37 -14.91 4.61
CA ASP A 88 -10.52 -13.92 5.29
C ASP A 88 -9.44 -14.60 6.13
N PHE A 89 -9.82 -15.60 6.92
CA PHE A 89 -8.87 -16.41 7.67
C PHE A 89 -7.79 -17.03 6.77
N ALA A 90 -8.18 -17.58 5.62
CA ALA A 90 -7.25 -18.19 4.68
C ALA A 90 -6.23 -17.18 4.14
N ALA A 91 -6.67 -15.96 3.82
CA ALA A 91 -5.79 -14.90 3.35
C ALA A 91 -4.84 -14.41 4.46
N CYS A 92 -5.37 -14.16 5.67
CA CYS A 92 -4.59 -13.77 6.84
C CYS A 92 -3.49 -14.78 7.16
N ASP A 93 -3.83 -16.07 7.18
CA ASP A 93 -2.90 -17.15 7.50
C ASP A 93 -1.74 -17.21 6.49
N ALA A 94 -2.04 -17.04 5.20
CA ALA A 94 -1.05 -17.00 4.14
C ALA A 94 -0.13 -15.77 4.21
N ILE A 95 -0.69 -14.57 4.41
CA ILE A 95 0.11 -13.34 4.57
C ILE A 95 1.02 -13.46 5.79
N ARG A 96 0.47 -13.89 6.91
CA ARG A 96 1.22 -13.99 8.17
C ARG A 96 2.36 -15.00 8.07
N GLY A 97 2.13 -16.12 7.38
CA GLY A 97 3.18 -17.11 7.11
C GLY A 97 4.31 -16.55 6.25
N MET A 98 3.99 -15.70 5.27
CA MET A 98 5.01 -15.04 4.45
C MET A 98 5.80 -14.00 5.23
N PHE A 99 5.14 -13.22 6.08
CA PHE A 99 5.84 -12.24 6.92
C PHE A 99 6.88 -12.89 7.84
N ASP A 100 6.66 -14.11 8.34
CA ASP A 100 7.63 -14.83 9.16
C ASP A 100 8.97 -15.07 8.44
N LEU A 101 9.02 -14.95 7.10
CA LEU A 101 10.21 -15.17 6.27
C LEU A 101 10.90 -13.87 5.83
N MET A 102 10.23 -12.71 5.98
CA MET A 102 10.75 -11.44 5.48
C MET A 102 11.75 -10.80 6.43
N ASP A 103 12.89 -10.41 5.91
CA ASP A 103 13.90 -9.68 6.70
C ASP A 103 13.53 -8.19 6.85
N ILE A 104 12.45 -7.95 7.59
CA ILE A 104 11.95 -6.62 7.95
C ILE A 104 11.71 -6.50 9.45
N ARG A 105 11.63 -5.27 9.92
CA ARG A 105 11.07 -4.88 11.21
C ARG A 105 9.73 -4.19 10.94
N GLY A 106 8.72 -4.99 10.59
CA GLY A 106 7.39 -4.51 10.28
C GLY A 106 6.54 -4.31 11.54
N GLU A 107 5.69 -3.30 11.51
CA GLU A 107 4.64 -3.07 12.48
C GLU A 107 3.31 -2.87 11.73
N ILE A 108 2.30 -3.63 12.11
CA ILE A 108 0.96 -3.50 11.52
C ILE A 108 0.31 -2.23 12.07
N VAL A 109 0.07 -1.26 11.22
CA VAL A 109 -0.64 -0.02 11.56
C VAL A 109 -2.10 -0.04 11.12
N ILE A 110 -2.43 -0.85 10.12
CA ILE A 110 -3.78 -1.19 9.71
C ILE A 110 -3.80 -2.66 9.35
N GLY A 111 -4.73 -3.40 9.93
CA GLY A 111 -4.83 -4.85 9.74
C GLY A 111 -6.20 -5.39 10.08
N GLU A 112 -6.30 -6.72 10.02
CA GLU A 112 -7.54 -7.45 10.15
C GLU A 112 -7.58 -8.13 11.53
N GLY A 113 -7.72 -8.44 12.30
CA GLY A 113 -7.69 -9.21 13.55
C GLY A 113 -7.77 -8.37 14.81
N ILE A 114 -8.30 -9.00 15.83
CA ILE A 114 -8.27 -8.51 17.19
C ILE A 114 -7.11 -9.21 17.90
N LYS A 115 -6.38 -8.46 18.74
CA LYS A 115 -5.34 -9.04 19.60
C LYS A 115 -5.93 -10.26 20.34
N ASP A 116 -5.21 -11.37 20.31
CA ASP A 116 -5.59 -12.66 20.90
C ASP A 116 -6.52 -13.55 20.02
N GLU A 117 -6.91 -13.13 18.83
CA GLU A 117 -7.58 -13.96 17.83
C GLU A 117 -6.58 -14.42 16.74
N ALA A 118 -6.62 -15.70 16.42
CA ALA A 118 -5.84 -16.22 15.29
C ALA A 118 -6.56 -15.87 13.97
N PRO A 119 -5.80 -15.62 12.88
CA PRO A 119 -4.38 -15.88 12.70
C PRO A 119 -3.44 -14.68 12.96
N GLY A 120 -3.92 -13.56 13.47
CA GLY A 120 -3.12 -12.36 13.73
C GLY A 120 -3.36 -11.24 12.71
N LEU A 121 -2.36 -10.41 12.44
CA LEU A 121 -2.41 -9.20 11.62
C LEU A 121 -3.22 -8.08 12.28
N PHE A 122 -3.18 -8.01 13.62
CA PHE A 122 -3.81 -6.94 14.39
C PHE A 122 -2.90 -5.71 14.48
N ILE A 123 -3.50 -4.55 14.74
CA ILE A 123 -2.79 -3.27 14.91
C ILE A 123 -1.77 -3.38 16.05
N GLY A 124 -0.52 -2.95 15.80
CA GLY A 124 0.60 -3.04 16.72
C GLY A 124 1.32 -4.41 16.69
N GLU A 125 0.86 -5.37 15.90
CA GLU A 125 1.58 -6.64 15.74
C GLU A 125 2.90 -6.43 15.01
N LYS A 126 3.95 -7.02 15.56
CA LYS A 126 5.27 -7.05 14.96
C LYS A 126 5.37 -8.19 13.96
N VAL A 127 5.79 -7.89 12.74
CA VAL A 127 5.93 -8.84 11.64
C VAL A 127 7.33 -8.77 11.02
N GLY A 128 7.75 -9.86 10.38
CA GLY A 128 9.12 -10.01 9.86
C GLY A 128 10.04 -10.68 10.87
N THR A 129 11.29 -10.89 10.46
CA THR A 129 12.31 -11.59 11.28
C THR A 129 12.88 -10.71 12.40
N TRP A 130 12.78 -9.40 12.27
CA TRP A 130 13.40 -8.41 13.17
C TRP A 130 14.91 -8.59 13.32
N ALA A 131 15.56 -9.15 12.30
CA ALA A 131 17.00 -9.32 12.29
C ALA A 131 17.73 -7.96 12.40
N GLU A 132 18.93 -7.97 12.95
CA GLU A 132 19.77 -6.76 13.05
C GLU A 132 20.05 -6.19 11.65
N GLY A 133 19.82 -4.88 11.47
CA GLY A 133 20.01 -4.21 10.18
C GLY A 133 18.83 -4.33 9.22
N SER A 134 17.76 -5.07 9.56
CA SER A 134 16.56 -5.08 8.73
C SER A 134 15.83 -3.74 8.73
N PRO A 135 15.28 -3.31 7.58
CA PRO A 135 14.57 -2.04 7.47
C PRO A 135 13.27 -2.03 8.28
N ARG A 136 12.91 -0.85 8.82
CA ARG A 136 11.63 -0.64 9.48
C ARG A 136 10.55 -0.35 8.43
N PHE A 137 9.38 -0.97 8.60
CA PHE A 137 8.20 -0.70 7.80
C PHE A 137 6.96 -0.53 8.68
N ASP A 138 6.18 0.50 8.38
CA ASP A 138 4.77 0.53 8.72
C ASP A 138 4.03 -0.28 7.66
N VAL A 139 3.15 -1.18 8.10
CA VAL A 139 2.41 -2.08 7.22
C VAL A 139 0.92 -1.88 7.42
N ALA A 140 0.23 -1.49 6.36
CA ALA A 140 -1.22 -1.49 6.27
C ALA A 140 -1.64 -2.57 5.29
N LEU A 141 -2.64 -3.36 5.64
CA LEU A 141 -3.09 -4.45 4.77
C LEU A 141 -4.59 -4.69 4.90
N ASP A 142 -5.14 -5.22 3.83
CA ASP A 142 -6.46 -5.84 3.78
C ASP A 142 -6.28 -7.20 3.08
N PRO A 143 -6.39 -8.30 3.83
CA PRO A 143 -6.21 -9.64 3.29
C PRO A 143 -7.22 -9.96 2.19
N VAL A 144 -8.47 -9.47 2.32
CA VAL A 144 -9.55 -9.66 1.37
C VAL A 144 -10.45 -8.42 1.28
N ASP A 145 -9.98 -7.34 0.60
CA ASP A 145 -10.88 -6.24 0.24
C ASP A 145 -12.02 -6.79 -0.64
N GLY A 146 -13.23 -6.77 -0.09
CA GLY A 146 -14.40 -7.34 -0.73
C GLY A 146 -14.74 -8.79 -0.33
N THR A 147 -14.68 -9.13 0.96
CA THR A 147 -15.06 -10.45 1.50
C THR A 147 -16.45 -10.90 1.11
N THR A 148 -17.41 -9.94 1.03
CA THR A 148 -18.78 -10.23 0.54
C THR A 148 -18.76 -10.71 -0.92
N ASN A 149 -17.92 -10.13 -1.76
CA ASN A 149 -17.81 -10.52 -3.16
C ASN A 149 -17.21 -11.92 -3.28
N VAL A 150 -16.14 -12.23 -2.52
CA VAL A 150 -15.56 -13.59 -2.50
C VAL A 150 -16.62 -14.60 -2.09
N SER A 151 -17.33 -14.39 -0.98
CA SER A 151 -18.33 -15.34 -0.49
C SER A 151 -19.47 -15.60 -1.48
N LYS A 152 -19.82 -14.59 -2.29
CA LYS A 152 -20.89 -14.68 -3.30
C LYS A 152 -20.40 -15.02 -4.71
N GLY A 153 -19.09 -15.19 -4.93
CA GLY A 153 -18.53 -15.42 -6.26
C GLY A 153 -18.64 -14.22 -7.19
N MET A 154 -18.64 -13.00 -6.63
CA MET A 154 -18.79 -11.74 -7.37
C MET A 154 -17.41 -11.13 -7.69
N PRO A 155 -17.34 -10.26 -8.71
CA PRO A 155 -16.12 -9.51 -9.03
C PRO A 155 -15.80 -8.45 -7.97
N ASN A 156 -14.61 -7.87 -8.08
CA ASN A 156 -14.09 -6.76 -7.29
C ASN A 156 -13.61 -7.16 -5.88
N SER A 157 -12.69 -8.14 -5.84
CA SER A 157 -11.97 -8.49 -4.61
C SER A 157 -10.47 -8.63 -4.88
N ILE A 158 -9.67 -8.08 -3.98
CA ILE A 158 -8.21 -8.15 -4.01
C ILE A 158 -7.66 -8.48 -2.62
N SER A 159 -6.45 -9.02 -2.56
CA SER A 159 -5.60 -8.96 -1.38
C SER A 159 -4.59 -7.83 -1.58
N CYS A 160 -4.38 -6.96 -0.61
CA CYS A 160 -3.46 -5.84 -0.77
C CYS A 160 -2.66 -5.49 0.50
N ILE A 161 -1.48 -4.92 0.25
CA ILE A 161 -0.56 -4.44 1.26
C ILE A 161 0.00 -3.08 0.81
N ALA A 162 -0.02 -2.10 1.71
CA ALA A 162 0.80 -0.91 1.62
C ALA A 162 1.89 -0.99 2.68
N ALA A 163 3.14 -0.76 2.31
CA ALA A 163 4.25 -0.70 3.24
C ALA A 163 5.02 0.62 3.04
N ALA A 164 5.36 1.26 4.13
CA ALA A 164 6.02 2.56 4.10
C ALA A 164 7.18 2.59 5.10
N ILE A 165 8.28 3.24 4.73
CA ILE A 165 9.38 3.53 5.63
C ILE A 165 9.15 4.94 6.17
N PRO A 166 8.91 5.11 7.49
CA PRO A 166 8.81 6.42 8.09
C PRO A 166 10.07 7.25 7.86
N GLU A 167 9.93 8.55 7.59
CA GLU A 167 11.06 9.45 7.49
C GLU A 167 11.63 9.76 8.89
N ASP A 168 12.89 10.22 8.96
CA ASP A 168 13.53 10.53 10.24
C ASP A 168 12.71 11.54 11.04
N GLY A 169 12.32 11.13 12.26
CA GLY A 169 11.52 11.94 13.16
C GLY A 169 9.99 11.79 12.99
N GLU A 170 9.54 10.93 12.08
CA GLU A 170 8.14 10.54 11.96
C GLU A 170 7.86 9.28 12.82
N ASP A 171 6.77 9.31 13.57
CA ASP A 171 6.32 8.13 14.35
C ASP A 171 5.77 7.05 13.43
N CYS A 172 4.98 7.44 12.43
CA CYS A 172 4.43 6.54 11.41
C CYS A 172 4.26 7.26 10.06
N ALA A 173 4.35 6.49 8.98
CA ALA A 173 4.10 6.96 7.61
C ALA A 173 2.68 6.64 7.12
N LEU A 174 2.01 5.64 7.70
CA LEU A 174 0.64 5.27 7.38
C LEU A 174 -0.25 5.58 8.60
N GLN A 175 -1.21 6.48 8.42
CA GLN A 175 -2.01 7.03 9.51
C GLN A 175 -3.18 6.11 9.87
N GLU A 176 -3.17 5.55 11.07
CA GLU A 176 -4.37 4.92 11.61
C GLU A 176 -5.45 5.97 11.89
N ILE A 177 -6.68 5.70 11.47
CA ILE A 177 -7.88 6.50 11.77
C ILE A 177 -8.83 5.64 12.59
N PRO A 178 -9.09 5.96 13.87
CA PRO A 178 -9.89 5.12 14.76
C PRO A 178 -11.41 5.31 14.55
N ALA A 179 -11.85 5.29 13.30
CA ALA A 179 -13.24 5.37 12.91
C ALA A 179 -13.59 4.20 11.98
N PHE A 180 -14.84 3.76 12.00
CA PHE A 180 -15.28 2.70 11.09
C PHE A 180 -15.32 3.19 9.64
N TYR A 181 -15.77 4.43 9.41
CA TYR A 181 -15.99 4.95 8.07
C TYR A 181 -15.41 6.34 7.88
N MET A 182 -15.10 6.62 6.60
CA MET A 182 -14.79 7.96 6.12
C MET A 182 -15.64 8.26 4.87
N ASN A 183 -16.10 9.51 4.74
CA ASN A 183 -16.60 10.03 3.48
C ASN A 183 -15.41 10.34 2.58
N LYS A 184 -15.38 9.78 1.38
CA LYS A 184 -14.24 9.76 0.46
C LYS A 184 -14.60 10.35 -0.89
N LEU A 185 -13.63 11.08 -1.47
CA LEU A 185 -13.67 11.57 -2.84
C LEU A 185 -12.31 11.31 -3.47
N SER A 186 -12.25 10.46 -4.51
CA SER A 186 -11.02 10.22 -5.27
C SER A 186 -11.15 10.67 -6.71
N TYR A 187 -10.04 11.16 -7.27
CA TYR A 187 -9.98 11.79 -8.58
C TYR A 187 -8.61 11.58 -9.25
N PRO A 188 -8.54 11.69 -10.60
CA PRO A 188 -7.30 11.50 -11.34
C PRO A 188 -6.32 12.66 -11.16
N GLU A 189 -5.08 12.45 -11.61
CA GLU A 189 -4.00 13.42 -11.49
C GLU A 189 -4.36 14.80 -12.09
N VAL A 190 -5.04 14.85 -13.24
CA VAL A 190 -5.45 16.10 -13.89
C VAL A 190 -6.30 16.95 -12.96
N VAL A 191 -7.27 16.34 -12.29
CA VAL A 191 -8.15 17.01 -11.33
C VAL A 191 -7.36 17.45 -10.10
N ARG A 192 -6.48 16.58 -9.58
CA ARG A 192 -5.60 16.90 -8.45
C ARG A 192 -4.71 18.09 -8.73
N GLN A 193 -4.07 18.12 -9.88
CA GLN A 193 -3.16 19.23 -10.26
C GLN A 193 -3.91 20.54 -10.44
N ALA A 194 -5.13 20.51 -11.01
CA ALA A 194 -5.96 21.68 -11.14
C ALA A 194 -6.34 22.24 -9.77
N TRP A 195 -6.77 21.38 -8.85
CA TRP A 195 -7.12 21.80 -7.49
C TRP A 195 -5.93 22.35 -6.69
N ILE A 196 -4.72 21.77 -6.85
CA ILE A 196 -3.50 22.30 -6.21
C ILE A 196 -3.19 23.72 -6.72
N LYS A 197 -3.41 24.00 -8.01
CA LYS A 197 -3.19 25.33 -8.60
C LYS A 197 -4.25 26.33 -8.18
N ASP A 198 -5.48 25.88 -8.03
CA ASP A 198 -6.62 26.70 -7.63
C ASP A 198 -7.47 25.96 -6.58
N PRO A 199 -7.15 26.12 -5.30
CA PRO A 199 -7.90 25.49 -4.21
C PRO A 199 -9.34 26.00 -4.03
N SER A 200 -9.75 27.06 -4.75
CA SER A 200 -11.13 27.57 -4.73
C SER A 200 -12.07 26.72 -5.59
N LEU A 201 -11.54 25.82 -6.43
CA LEU A 201 -12.36 24.88 -7.18
C LEU A 201 -13.17 24.00 -6.22
N PRO A 202 -14.46 23.76 -6.48
CA PRO A 202 -15.33 22.95 -5.62
C PRO A 202 -15.01 21.45 -5.73
N ILE A 203 -13.74 21.09 -5.61
CA ILE A 203 -13.25 19.71 -5.54
C ILE A 203 -12.97 19.40 -4.07
N SER A 204 -14.03 19.06 -3.37
CA SER A 204 -13.98 18.79 -1.94
C SER A 204 -14.95 17.65 -1.59
N VAL A 205 -14.57 16.85 -0.60
CA VAL A 205 -15.44 15.84 -0.01
C VAL A 205 -16.68 16.45 0.68
N ASP A 206 -16.59 17.72 1.08
CA ASP A 206 -17.71 18.49 1.67
C ASP A 206 -18.58 19.20 0.61
N ALA A 207 -18.12 19.26 -0.66
CA ALA A 207 -18.90 19.87 -1.72
C ALA A 207 -20.01 18.91 -2.22
N PRO A 208 -21.14 19.42 -2.69
CA PRO A 208 -22.12 18.60 -3.37
C PRO A 208 -21.47 17.88 -4.55
N ILE A 209 -21.67 16.56 -4.67
CA ILE A 209 -21.04 15.76 -5.73
C ILE A 209 -21.42 16.28 -7.12
N SER A 210 -22.58 16.91 -7.26
CA SER A 210 -23.02 17.56 -8.50
C SER A 210 -22.09 18.69 -8.96
N GLU A 211 -21.52 19.46 -8.04
CA GLU A 211 -20.56 20.51 -8.36
C GLU A 211 -19.18 19.94 -8.69
N VAL A 212 -18.75 18.93 -7.93
CA VAL A 212 -17.51 18.18 -8.21
C VAL A 212 -17.54 17.60 -9.62
N ILE A 213 -18.65 16.97 -10.02
CA ILE A 213 -18.83 16.38 -11.35
C ILE A 213 -18.71 17.45 -12.44
N LYS A 214 -19.42 18.60 -12.30
CA LYS A 214 -19.40 19.67 -13.30
C LYS A 214 -17.98 20.22 -13.52
N VAL A 215 -17.25 20.45 -12.45
CA VAL A 215 -15.86 20.96 -12.53
C VAL A 215 -14.93 19.88 -13.08
N SER A 216 -15.04 18.64 -12.62
CA SER A 216 -14.23 17.53 -13.13
C SER A 216 -14.47 17.29 -14.62
N ALA A 217 -15.72 17.35 -15.09
CA ALA A 217 -16.06 17.24 -16.50
C ALA A 217 -15.32 18.31 -17.34
N LYS A 218 -15.33 19.57 -16.90
CA LYS A 218 -14.62 20.65 -17.55
C LYS A 218 -13.10 20.41 -17.59
N LEU A 219 -12.52 19.96 -16.47
CA LEU A 219 -11.08 19.69 -16.37
C LEU A 219 -10.64 18.51 -17.23
N LEU A 220 -11.50 17.50 -17.36
CA LEU A 220 -11.26 16.30 -18.17
C LEU A 220 -11.64 16.44 -19.64
N GLY A 221 -12.22 17.58 -20.04
CA GLY A 221 -12.71 17.80 -21.42
C GLY A 221 -13.89 16.89 -21.80
N LYS A 222 -14.68 16.44 -20.83
CA LYS A 222 -15.84 15.56 -21.01
C LYS A 222 -17.15 16.32 -20.84
N ASN A 223 -18.25 15.78 -21.41
CA ASN A 223 -19.57 16.24 -21.02
C ASN A 223 -19.92 15.69 -19.63
N VAL A 224 -20.77 16.40 -18.88
CA VAL A 224 -21.25 15.94 -17.57
C VAL A 224 -21.87 14.55 -17.63
N ARG A 225 -22.66 14.25 -18.69
CA ARG A 225 -23.27 12.94 -18.93
C ARG A 225 -22.27 11.80 -19.17
N ASP A 226 -21.03 12.14 -19.54
CA ASP A 226 -19.99 11.17 -19.86
C ASP A 226 -19.04 10.92 -18.68
N ILE A 227 -19.20 11.68 -17.59
CA ILE A 227 -18.51 11.42 -16.33
C ILE A 227 -19.07 10.15 -15.68
N THR A 228 -18.18 9.23 -15.34
CA THR A 228 -18.51 8.01 -14.60
C THR A 228 -18.08 8.16 -13.14
N VAL A 229 -19.03 8.09 -12.23
CA VAL A 229 -18.78 8.08 -10.78
C VAL A 229 -18.97 6.65 -10.26
N MET A 230 -17.95 6.12 -9.58
CA MET A 230 -18.03 4.85 -8.87
C MET A 230 -18.44 5.08 -7.42
N VAL A 231 -19.38 4.28 -6.92
CA VAL A 231 -19.98 4.43 -5.58
C VAL A 231 -20.25 3.04 -4.99
N LEU A 232 -20.02 2.88 -3.69
CA LEU A 232 -20.48 1.71 -2.94
C LEU A 232 -22.01 1.72 -2.83
N ASP A 233 -22.64 0.61 -3.23
CA ASP A 233 -24.09 0.38 -3.11
C ASP A 233 -24.46 0.11 -1.65
N ARG A 234 -24.61 1.18 -0.91
CA ARG A 234 -24.98 1.18 0.52
C ARG A 234 -26.00 2.29 0.79
N PRO A 235 -26.96 2.08 1.69
CA PRO A 235 -27.97 3.08 2.03
C PRO A 235 -27.38 4.45 2.42
N ARG A 236 -26.21 4.45 3.08
CA ARG A 236 -25.50 5.68 3.47
C ARG A 236 -24.99 6.51 2.29
N ASN A 237 -24.96 5.94 1.07
CA ASN A 237 -24.52 6.61 -0.15
C ASN A 237 -25.68 7.02 -1.08
N GLU A 238 -26.94 6.76 -0.71
CA GLU A 238 -28.09 7.00 -1.58
C GLU A 238 -28.17 8.46 -2.05
N TYR A 239 -27.85 9.42 -1.19
CA TYR A 239 -27.84 10.84 -1.56
C TYR A 239 -26.83 11.16 -2.67
N ILE A 240 -25.67 10.50 -2.71
CA ILE A 240 -24.66 10.65 -3.78
C ILE A 240 -25.22 10.03 -5.07
N ILE A 241 -25.79 8.83 -4.97
CA ILE A 241 -26.37 8.07 -6.08
C ILE A 241 -27.46 8.90 -6.77
N GLU A 242 -28.38 9.49 -5.97
CA GLU A 242 -29.44 10.35 -6.48
C GLU A 242 -28.91 11.61 -7.18
N GLN A 243 -27.91 12.28 -6.61
CA GLN A 243 -27.30 13.45 -7.24
C GLN A 243 -26.61 13.12 -8.57
N VAL A 244 -25.88 12.02 -8.65
CA VAL A 244 -25.23 11.57 -9.90
C VAL A 244 -26.29 11.28 -10.97
N ARG A 245 -27.34 10.55 -10.61
CA ARG A 245 -28.47 10.22 -11.52
C ARG A 245 -29.19 11.48 -11.99
N SER A 246 -29.44 12.42 -11.11
CA SER A 246 -30.15 13.67 -11.44
C SER A 246 -29.39 14.54 -12.45
N LEU A 247 -28.06 14.47 -12.48
CA LEU A 247 -27.22 15.12 -13.48
C LEU A 247 -27.18 14.40 -14.82
N GLY A 248 -27.67 13.17 -14.89
CA GLY A 248 -27.54 12.30 -16.05
C GLY A 248 -26.12 11.77 -16.27
N SER A 249 -25.27 11.82 -15.25
CA SER A 249 -23.91 11.25 -15.28
C SER A 249 -23.98 9.73 -15.12
N LYS A 250 -22.93 9.04 -15.58
CA LYS A 250 -22.83 7.59 -15.47
C LYS A 250 -22.51 7.18 -14.02
N LEU A 251 -23.22 6.17 -13.55
CA LEU A 251 -23.01 5.59 -12.23
C LEU A 251 -22.51 4.17 -12.36
N ARG A 252 -21.44 3.83 -11.65
CA ARG A 252 -20.94 2.47 -11.51
C ARG A 252 -21.02 2.06 -10.05
N MET A 253 -22.02 1.25 -9.73
CA MET A 253 -22.26 0.78 -8.37
C MET A 253 -21.49 -0.52 -8.12
N ILE A 254 -20.91 -0.63 -6.93
CA ILE A 254 -20.20 -1.83 -6.46
C ILE A 254 -20.75 -2.28 -5.12
N ALA A 255 -20.84 -3.58 -4.93
CA ALA A 255 -21.36 -4.15 -3.69
C ALA A 255 -20.32 -4.13 -2.56
N ASP A 256 -19.02 -4.26 -2.89
CA ASP A 256 -17.89 -4.32 -1.97
C ASP A 256 -16.59 -4.06 -2.73
N GLY A 257 -15.42 -3.97 -2.05
CA GLY A 257 -14.13 -3.75 -2.70
C GLY A 257 -13.84 -2.27 -2.92
N ASP A 258 -13.68 -1.55 -1.84
CA ASP A 258 -13.59 -0.09 -1.77
C ASP A 258 -12.23 0.45 -2.25
N ILE A 259 -11.15 -0.30 -2.03
CA ILE A 259 -9.78 0.13 -2.35
C ILE A 259 -9.60 0.27 -3.86
N THR A 260 -9.95 -0.77 -4.63
CA THR A 260 -9.83 -0.72 -6.08
C THR A 260 -10.75 0.33 -6.70
N ALA A 261 -11.93 0.53 -6.12
CA ALA A 261 -12.87 1.54 -6.54
C ALA A 261 -12.34 2.96 -6.35
N ALA A 262 -11.73 3.24 -5.18
CA ALA A 262 -11.12 4.54 -4.91
C ALA A 262 -9.91 4.83 -5.80
N MET A 263 -9.18 3.78 -6.22
CA MET A 263 -8.03 3.91 -7.13
C MET A 263 -8.43 4.01 -8.61
N ALA A 264 -9.61 3.50 -8.99
CA ALA A 264 -10.06 3.41 -10.37
C ALA A 264 -9.97 4.72 -11.18
N PRO A 265 -10.27 5.91 -10.65
CA PRO A 265 -10.13 7.17 -11.37
C PRO A 265 -8.70 7.48 -11.86
N SER A 266 -7.70 6.88 -11.24
CA SER A 266 -6.28 7.11 -11.56
C SER A 266 -5.65 6.00 -12.39
N LEU A 267 -6.44 5.00 -12.81
CA LEU A 267 -6.00 3.89 -13.63
C LEU A 267 -6.33 4.17 -15.10
N PRO A 268 -5.34 4.12 -16.02
CA PRO A 268 -5.55 4.48 -17.43
C PRO A 268 -6.55 3.59 -18.17
N SER A 269 -6.77 2.37 -17.68
CA SER A 269 -7.61 1.36 -18.33
C SER A 269 -9.06 1.35 -17.85
N THR A 270 -9.44 2.27 -16.96
CA THR A 270 -10.81 2.34 -16.45
C THR A 270 -11.60 3.48 -17.07
N ASP A 271 -12.90 3.28 -17.23
CA ASP A 271 -13.83 4.35 -17.62
C ASP A 271 -14.39 5.10 -16.41
N VAL A 272 -13.68 5.09 -15.27
CA VAL A 272 -14.08 5.74 -14.04
C VAL A 272 -13.35 7.08 -13.90
N ASP A 273 -14.09 8.15 -13.70
CA ASP A 273 -13.55 9.50 -13.55
C ASP A 273 -13.45 9.95 -12.09
N LEU A 274 -14.39 9.51 -11.26
CA LEU A 274 -14.45 9.84 -9.84
C LEU A 274 -14.88 8.62 -9.03
N TYR A 275 -14.40 8.53 -7.81
CA TYR A 275 -14.99 7.71 -6.76
C TYR A 275 -15.53 8.63 -5.66
N ALA A 276 -16.74 8.40 -5.20
CA ALA A 276 -17.33 9.16 -4.10
C ALA A 276 -18.18 8.27 -3.21
N GLY A 277 -18.10 8.46 -1.91
CA GLY A 277 -18.96 7.74 -0.97
C GLY A 277 -18.34 7.47 0.37
N ILE A 278 -19.18 7.00 1.27
CA ILE A 278 -18.81 6.58 2.62
C ILE A 278 -18.42 5.10 2.56
N GLY A 279 -17.16 4.84 2.92
CA GLY A 279 -16.57 3.50 2.96
C GLY A 279 -15.63 3.37 4.16
N GLY A 280 -14.96 2.24 4.32
CA GLY A 280 -14.12 1.97 5.48
C GLY A 280 -12.95 2.94 5.64
N ALA A 281 -12.60 3.27 6.88
CA ALA A 281 -11.47 4.14 7.18
C ALA A 281 -10.12 3.46 6.91
N PRO A 282 -9.91 2.18 7.23
CA PRO A 282 -8.70 1.45 6.84
C PRO A 282 -8.44 1.47 5.33
N GLU A 283 -9.48 1.25 4.53
CA GLU A 283 -9.40 1.25 3.06
C GLU A 283 -9.10 2.65 2.50
N ALA A 284 -9.43 3.72 3.25
CA ALA A 284 -9.05 5.08 2.86
C ALA A 284 -7.53 5.28 2.91
N VAL A 285 -6.84 4.67 3.86
CA VAL A 285 -5.38 4.74 3.98
C VAL A 285 -4.69 3.91 2.91
N LEU A 286 -5.16 2.67 2.70
CA LEU A 286 -4.65 1.78 1.65
C LEU A 286 -4.83 2.39 0.26
N SER A 287 -6.02 2.92 -0.05
CA SER A 287 -6.27 3.60 -1.32
C SER A 287 -5.45 4.89 -1.47
N ALA A 288 -5.22 5.65 -0.38
CA ALA A 288 -4.35 6.82 -0.38
C ALA A 288 -2.91 6.47 -0.75
N ALA A 289 -2.38 5.37 -0.20
CA ALA A 289 -1.04 4.87 -0.54
C ALA A 289 -0.94 4.50 -2.03
N GLY A 290 -1.90 3.74 -2.56
CA GLY A 290 -1.98 3.40 -3.98
C GLY A 290 -2.11 4.62 -4.89
N LEU A 291 -3.00 5.57 -4.56
CA LEU A 291 -3.21 6.81 -5.32
C LEU A 291 -1.97 7.70 -5.35
N ARG A 292 -1.19 7.74 -4.27
CA ARG A 292 0.08 8.46 -4.25
C ARG A 292 1.10 7.87 -5.24
N CYS A 293 1.12 6.55 -5.38
CA CYS A 293 1.95 5.88 -6.39
C CYS A 293 1.48 6.18 -7.82
N LEU A 294 0.16 6.28 -8.04
CA LEU A 294 -0.46 6.55 -9.34
C LEU A 294 -0.49 8.03 -9.72
N GLY A 295 -0.21 8.95 -8.78
CA GLY A 295 -0.28 10.39 -9.03
C GLY A 295 -1.67 11.01 -8.85
N GLY A 296 -2.69 10.22 -8.55
CA GLY A 296 -4.05 10.67 -8.27
C GLY A 296 -4.19 11.38 -6.93
N GLY A 297 -5.41 11.69 -6.54
CA GLY A 297 -5.72 12.32 -5.28
C GLY A 297 -6.95 11.74 -4.61
N GLN A 298 -6.95 11.83 -3.29
CA GLN A 298 -8.10 11.50 -2.44
C GLN A 298 -8.25 12.56 -1.36
N GLN A 299 -9.48 12.87 -1.05
CA GLN A 299 -9.89 13.54 0.17
C GLN A 299 -10.78 12.60 0.95
N ALA A 300 -10.61 12.58 2.26
CA ALA A 300 -11.42 11.77 3.16
C ALA A 300 -11.72 12.55 4.44
N LYS A 301 -12.90 12.37 4.99
CA LYS A 301 -13.36 12.99 6.24
C LYS A 301 -14.00 11.94 7.12
N ILE A 302 -13.71 11.94 8.40
CA ILE A 302 -14.30 11.00 9.35
C ILE A 302 -15.83 11.09 9.27
N TRP A 303 -16.47 9.95 9.15
CA TRP A 303 -17.92 9.84 9.13
C TRP A 303 -18.37 8.82 10.20
N PRO A 304 -18.70 9.29 11.41
CA PRO A 304 -19.16 8.40 12.47
C PRO A 304 -20.43 7.65 12.06
N ALA A 305 -20.47 6.35 12.29
CA ALA A 305 -21.60 5.51 11.92
C ALA A 305 -22.88 5.89 12.70
N ASP A 306 -22.68 6.34 13.92
CA ASP A 306 -23.75 6.80 14.81
C ASP A 306 -23.23 7.82 15.86
N GLU A 307 -24.14 8.32 16.70
CA GLU A 307 -23.78 9.28 17.75
C GLU A 307 -22.92 8.65 18.86
N ALA A 308 -23.01 7.34 19.08
CA ALA A 308 -22.21 6.66 20.11
C ALA A 308 -20.73 6.61 19.68
N GLU A 309 -20.44 6.25 18.44
CA GLU A 309 -19.08 6.30 17.88
C GLU A 309 -18.54 7.73 17.88
N LYS A 310 -19.36 8.72 17.51
CA LYS A 310 -18.94 10.12 17.53
C LYS A 310 -18.54 10.58 18.93
N GLN A 311 -19.30 10.25 19.97
CA GLN A 311 -18.98 10.59 21.34
C GLN A 311 -17.74 9.84 21.84
N GLN A 312 -17.52 8.59 21.40
CA GLN A 312 -16.33 7.85 21.73
C GLN A 312 -15.08 8.51 21.10
N LEU A 313 -15.14 8.88 19.81
CA LEU A 313 -14.06 9.60 19.13
C LEU A 313 -13.71 10.93 19.82
N ILE A 314 -14.71 11.70 20.27
CA ILE A 314 -14.49 12.94 21.01
C ILE A 314 -13.78 12.64 22.35
N LYS A 315 -14.24 11.62 23.08
CA LYS A 315 -13.66 11.21 24.36
C LYS A 315 -12.20 10.75 24.20
N ASP A 316 -11.87 10.11 23.09
CA ASP A 316 -10.53 9.60 22.77
C ASP A 316 -9.62 10.71 22.19
N GLY A 317 -10.08 11.96 22.17
CA GLY A 317 -9.29 13.13 21.77
C GLY A 317 -9.34 13.44 20.28
N TRP A 318 -10.24 12.81 19.52
CA TRP A 318 -10.39 13.01 18.07
C TRP A 318 -11.44 14.07 17.70
N GLY A 319 -11.99 14.79 18.67
CA GLY A 319 -13.05 15.78 18.43
C GLY A 319 -12.69 16.82 17.39
N ASP A 320 -11.49 17.39 17.47
CA ASP A 320 -11.01 18.40 16.51
C ASP A 320 -10.69 17.82 15.11
N GLN A 321 -10.61 16.49 15.02
CA GLN A 321 -10.30 15.78 13.77
C GLN A 321 -11.57 15.40 12.97
N LEU A 322 -12.76 15.47 13.56
CA LEU A 322 -14.02 15.08 12.94
C LEU A 322 -14.34 15.92 11.69
N ASP A 323 -13.99 17.21 11.74
CA ASP A 323 -14.22 18.15 10.62
C ASP A 323 -13.02 18.31 9.69
N ARG A 324 -11.90 17.64 10.00
CA ARG A 324 -10.70 17.70 9.17
C ARG A 324 -10.89 16.93 7.87
N ILE A 325 -10.48 17.54 6.75
CA ILE A 325 -10.34 16.86 5.46
C ILE A 325 -8.92 16.34 5.36
N TYR A 326 -8.78 15.02 5.39
CA TYR A 326 -7.52 14.31 5.16
C TYR A 326 -7.30 14.16 3.67
N ARG A 327 -6.10 14.46 3.21
CA ARG A 327 -5.64 14.21 1.84
C ARG A 327 -4.84 12.92 1.78
N SER A 328 -4.62 12.38 0.58
CA SER A 328 -3.78 11.18 0.43
C SER A 328 -2.43 11.29 1.14
N LYS A 329 -1.83 12.50 1.19
CA LYS A 329 -0.56 12.73 1.88
C LYS A 329 -0.68 12.72 3.42
N ASP A 330 -1.85 13.07 3.95
CA ASP A 330 -2.09 13.03 5.38
C ASP A 330 -2.34 11.60 5.88
N LEU A 331 -2.92 10.73 5.03
CA LEU A 331 -3.24 9.34 5.33
C LEU A 331 -2.04 8.41 5.08
N ALA A 332 -1.23 8.72 4.07
CA ALA A 332 -0.03 7.98 3.72
C ALA A 332 1.09 8.99 3.47
N ALA A 333 1.89 9.26 4.48
CA ALA A 333 2.95 10.27 4.46
C ALA A 333 4.24 9.74 3.81
N GLY A 334 5.28 10.57 3.79
CA GLY A 334 6.61 10.18 3.33
C GLY A 334 6.73 9.94 1.82
N ASN A 335 7.92 9.55 1.38
CA ASN A 335 8.24 9.31 -0.02
C ASN A 335 8.71 7.87 -0.29
N ASN A 336 8.70 7.03 0.73
CA ASN A 336 9.12 5.62 0.66
C ASN A 336 7.91 4.71 0.89
N ILE A 337 6.95 4.74 -0.04
CA ILE A 337 5.74 3.92 0.01
C ILE A 337 5.78 2.95 -1.17
N LEU A 338 5.52 1.70 -0.88
CA LEU A 338 5.13 0.69 -1.85
C LEU A 338 3.67 0.29 -1.62
N PHE A 339 2.99 -0.05 -2.69
CA PHE A 339 1.66 -0.67 -2.66
C PHE A 339 1.69 -1.88 -3.59
N CYS A 340 1.23 -3.00 -3.09
CA CYS A 340 1.03 -4.19 -3.90
C CYS A 340 -0.35 -4.79 -3.66
N ALA A 341 -0.90 -5.41 -4.69
CA ALA A 341 -2.16 -6.11 -4.62
C ALA A 341 -2.21 -7.26 -5.62
N THR A 342 -2.95 -8.29 -5.28
CA THR A 342 -3.25 -9.43 -6.16
C THR A 342 -4.75 -9.62 -6.26
N GLY A 343 -5.26 -9.79 -7.48
CA GLY A 343 -6.68 -10.03 -7.72
C GLY A 343 -7.12 -11.39 -7.19
N ILE A 344 -8.14 -11.42 -6.34
CA ILE A 344 -8.85 -12.65 -5.95
C ILE A 344 -9.95 -12.92 -6.97
N SER A 345 -10.74 -11.89 -7.30
CA SER A 345 -11.66 -11.87 -8.43
C SER A 345 -11.38 -10.67 -9.33
N ALA A 346 -11.94 -10.65 -10.54
CA ALA A 346 -11.71 -9.55 -11.48
C ALA A 346 -12.18 -8.21 -10.92
N SER A 347 -11.34 -7.19 -11.02
CA SER A 347 -11.56 -5.83 -10.53
C SER A 347 -11.18 -4.79 -11.60
N PRO A 348 -11.43 -3.49 -11.39
CA PRO A 348 -10.91 -2.45 -12.26
C PRO A 348 -9.38 -2.45 -12.39
N LEU A 349 -8.69 -2.93 -11.37
CA LEU A 349 -7.22 -2.93 -11.30
C LEU A 349 -6.61 -4.21 -11.84
N LEU A 350 -7.16 -5.40 -11.49
CA LEU A 350 -6.54 -6.70 -11.71
C LEU A 350 -7.56 -7.75 -12.17
N GLN A 351 -7.06 -8.75 -12.92
CA GLN A 351 -7.80 -10.00 -13.13
C GLN A 351 -7.79 -10.83 -11.84
N GLY A 352 -8.79 -11.70 -11.69
CA GLY A 352 -8.84 -12.65 -10.56
C GLY A 352 -7.92 -13.86 -10.77
N VAL A 353 -7.78 -14.65 -9.70
CA VAL A 353 -7.10 -15.95 -9.76
C VAL A 353 -7.83 -16.86 -10.74
N HIS A 354 -7.07 -17.45 -11.66
CA HIS A 354 -7.56 -18.49 -12.56
C HIS A 354 -6.88 -19.81 -12.25
N ILE A 355 -7.67 -20.84 -11.93
CA ILE A 355 -7.15 -22.19 -11.64
C ILE A 355 -7.62 -23.14 -12.75
N ASP A 356 -6.66 -23.82 -13.40
CA ASP A 356 -6.93 -24.85 -14.40
C ASP A 356 -6.16 -26.13 -14.04
N GLY A 357 -6.89 -27.07 -13.44
CA GLY A 357 -6.35 -28.35 -13.02
C GLY A 357 -5.20 -28.22 -12.01
N LYS A 358 -3.97 -28.32 -12.50
CA LYS A 358 -2.74 -28.29 -11.68
C LYS A 358 -1.97 -26.98 -11.82
N THR A 359 -2.54 -26.00 -12.46
CA THR A 359 -1.92 -24.69 -12.67
C THR A 359 -2.84 -23.59 -12.16
N ALA A 360 -2.25 -22.49 -11.72
CA ALA A 360 -2.96 -21.27 -11.41
C ALA A 360 -2.26 -20.07 -12.02
N VAL A 361 -3.02 -19.03 -12.35
CA VAL A 361 -2.50 -17.74 -12.78
C VAL A 361 -3.00 -16.67 -11.82
N THR A 362 -2.09 -15.84 -11.34
CA THR A 362 -2.38 -14.65 -10.55
C THR A 362 -2.01 -13.40 -11.33
N HIS A 363 -2.78 -12.34 -11.14
CA HIS A 363 -2.49 -11.00 -11.64
C HIS A 363 -2.29 -10.06 -10.48
N SER A 364 -1.12 -9.43 -10.44
CA SER A 364 -0.71 -8.58 -9.34
C SER A 364 -0.24 -7.22 -9.85
N VAL A 365 -0.30 -6.22 -8.98
CA VAL A 365 0.31 -4.91 -9.19
C VAL A 365 1.31 -4.62 -8.10
N LEU A 366 2.43 -4.02 -8.47
CA LEU A 366 3.44 -3.50 -7.56
C LEU A 366 3.77 -2.06 -7.96
N MET A 367 3.57 -1.14 -7.04
CA MET A 367 3.74 0.29 -7.26
C MET A 367 4.66 0.90 -6.21
N ARG A 368 5.48 1.87 -6.62
CA ARG A 368 6.36 2.62 -5.72
C ARG A 368 6.23 4.11 -5.98
N ILE A 369 6.11 4.89 -4.90
CA ILE A 369 6.05 6.34 -4.99
C ILE A 369 7.38 6.95 -5.43
N LYS A 370 8.49 6.46 -4.93
CA LYS A 370 9.84 6.99 -5.16
C LYS A 370 10.25 6.95 -6.64
N SER A 371 9.96 5.84 -7.30
CA SER A 371 10.28 5.64 -8.73
C SER A 371 9.09 5.95 -9.66
N LYS A 372 7.89 6.16 -9.12
CA LYS A 372 6.62 6.27 -9.87
C LYS A 372 6.44 5.13 -10.88
N THR A 373 6.96 3.96 -10.50
CA THR A 373 6.88 2.77 -11.35
C THR A 373 5.66 1.95 -10.94
N VAL A 374 4.86 1.59 -11.92
CA VAL A 374 3.74 0.65 -11.79
C VAL A 374 4.09 -0.60 -12.60
N ARG A 375 4.10 -1.75 -11.94
CA ARG A 375 4.36 -3.06 -12.58
C ARG A 375 3.13 -3.91 -12.45
N PHE A 376 2.66 -4.44 -13.55
CA PHE A 376 1.69 -5.52 -13.57
C PHE A 376 2.43 -6.82 -13.76
N VAL A 377 2.17 -7.79 -12.91
CA VAL A 377 2.83 -9.09 -12.88
C VAL A 377 1.78 -10.17 -13.09
N GLU A 378 1.96 -10.96 -14.13
CA GLU A 378 1.23 -12.21 -14.33
C GLU A 378 2.14 -13.36 -13.92
N ALA A 379 1.73 -14.11 -12.93
CA ALA A 379 2.50 -15.26 -12.43
C ALA A 379 1.76 -16.57 -12.69
N HIS A 380 2.48 -17.52 -13.29
CA HIS A 380 1.98 -18.86 -13.57
C HIS A 380 2.53 -19.83 -12.53
N HIS A 381 1.67 -20.49 -11.79
CA HIS A 381 2.00 -21.38 -10.69
C HIS A 381 1.73 -22.83 -11.08
N ASP A 382 2.71 -23.69 -10.88
CA ASP A 382 2.50 -25.14 -10.91
C ASP A 382 2.10 -25.59 -9.49
N LEU A 383 0.81 -25.87 -9.28
CA LEU A 383 0.27 -26.22 -7.97
C LEU A 383 0.79 -27.56 -7.42
N ARG A 384 1.46 -28.37 -8.26
CA ARG A 384 2.12 -29.61 -7.80
C ARG A 384 3.39 -29.34 -7.00
N THR A 385 4.02 -28.18 -7.25
CA THR A 385 5.30 -27.77 -6.66
C THR A 385 5.20 -26.49 -5.84
N LYS A 386 4.13 -25.68 -6.08
CA LYS A 386 3.90 -24.45 -5.32
C LYS A 386 3.63 -24.79 -3.87
N THR A 387 4.45 -24.23 -2.99
CA THR A 387 4.22 -24.26 -1.56
C THR A 387 3.83 -22.87 -1.06
N ILE A 388 2.95 -22.83 -0.07
CA ILE A 388 2.58 -21.64 0.69
C ILE A 388 2.93 -21.93 2.14
N ARG A 389 3.66 -21.02 2.77
CA ARG A 389 3.85 -21.06 4.21
C ARG A 389 2.62 -20.49 4.88
N LEU A 390 1.98 -21.31 5.70
CA LEU A 390 0.86 -20.92 6.53
C LEU A 390 1.33 -20.74 7.98
N ARG A 391 0.83 -19.70 8.63
CA ARG A 391 1.16 -19.44 10.04
C ARG A 391 0.61 -20.52 10.95
N SER A 392 -0.60 -21.00 10.67
CA SER A 392 -1.32 -21.99 11.48
C SER A 392 -0.58 -23.35 11.55
N THR A 393 0.03 -23.78 10.46
CA THR A 393 0.75 -25.05 10.39
C THR A 393 2.23 -24.92 10.72
N LYS A 394 2.80 -23.71 10.60
CA LYS A 394 4.24 -23.43 10.66
C LYS A 394 5.08 -24.24 9.67
N GLU A 395 4.46 -24.85 8.68
CA GLU A 395 5.06 -25.67 7.65
C GLU A 395 4.67 -25.13 6.27
N GLU A 396 5.49 -25.41 5.27
CA GLU A 396 5.11 -25.19 3.88
C GLU A 396 4.05 -26.20 3.47
N THR A 397 2.88 -25.72 3.09
CA THR A 397 1.77 -26.55 2.62
C THR A 397 1.73 -26.51 1.10
N ARG A 398 1.58 -27.66 0.45
CA ARG A 398 1.30 -27.72 -0.99
C ARG A 398 -0.14 -27.27 -1.23
N MET A 399 -0.32 -26.49 -2.32
CA MET A 399 -1.63 -26.07 -2.77
C MET A 399 -2.41 -27.19 -3.45
#